data_f00b1e564a1e997a0999aad738928ef2
#
_entry.id   f00b1e564a1e997a0999aad738928ef2
#
_cell.length_a   1.000
_cell.length_b   1.000
_cell.length_c   1.000
_cell.angle_alpha   90.00
_cell.angle_beta   90.00
_cell.angle_gamma   90.00
#
_symmetry.space_group_name_H-M   'P 1'
#
loop_
_entity.id
_entity.type
_entity.pdbx_description
1 polymer ?
#
loop_
_entity_poly.entity_id
_entity_poly.type
_entity_poly.pdbx_seq_one_letter_code
_entity_poly.pdbx_strand_id
1 'polypeptide(L)'
;MSTHQDPSSLPDPLRVVIAGGGVAALEALVALRALAPTRIAPTVITDAESFYYRPLLIGEPFGLGHPRCYALDAICADLDAELVCDRVQEVLPDQHLVRTAAGLVAYDVLLIVTGAQTYPAFQDGVTFERELSPEDFDEALADFSDGMAPHIAIVVPDGVAWTMPAYELAMLTAAWGEHHHPDSSCVTLLTPERAPLEAFGRAVSDGVRVVLDEARVVLRCGVHPDVVTATSLRAGHVWMGADRIISLPQLAGPRLAGLPSDVHGFIPADEHGRVADVEDVYVAGDASTFPIKQGGLAAQQAGNVVADIVRRVGGAAPEPEGLVLRGLLRTAEGQRYLRAELADVDGTSSFSVEPLWWPPSKIAAPWLAPYLARVDVEQPAAGGMLPGQ
;
A
#
# COMPACT_ATOMS: atom_id res chain seq x y z
N MET A 1 -46.32 35.30 6.90
CA MET A 1 -45.53 35.21 5.65
C MET A 1 -44.95 33.82 5.58
N SER A 2 -45.63 32.95 4.81
CA SER A 2 -45.18 31.54 4.65
C SER A 2 -44.14 31.54 3.52
N THR A 3 -42.91 31.22 3.83
CA THR A 3 -41.87 31.02 2.83
C THR A 3 -42.19 29.73 2.08
N HIS A 4 -42.71 29.85 0.87
CA HIS A 4 -42.73 28.73 -0.07
C HIS A 4 -41.27 28.35 -0.40
N GLN A 5 -40.80 27.22 0.19
CA GLN A 5 -39.65 26.53 -0.37
C GLN A 5 -40.07 25.94 -1.73
N ASP A 6 -39.33 26.26 -2.75
CA ASP A 6 -39.49 25.69 -4.09
C ASP A 6 -39.16 24.18 -3.99
N PRO A 7 -40.08 23.26 -4.32
CA PRO A 7 -39.85 21.81 -4.21
C PRO A 7 -38.90 21.27 -5.26
N SER A 8 -38.29 22.10 -6.09
CA SER A 8 -37.41 21.69 -7.21
C SER A 8 -35.91 21.88 -6.92
N SER A 9 -35.52 22.49 -5.80
CA SER A 9 -34.09 22.58 -5.46
C SER A 9 -33.62 21.30 -4.78
N LEU A 10 -32.79 20.52 -5.45
CA LEU A 10 -32.00 19.47 -4.80
C LEU A 10 -31.22 20.11 -3.65
N PRO A 11 -31.09 19.43 -2.50
CA PRO A 11 -30.21 19.92 -1.44
C PRO A 11 -28.78 20.08 -1.96
N ASP A 12 -28.05 21.06 -1.41
CA ASP A 12 -26.65 21.27 -1.75
C ASP A 12 -25.86 19.95 -1.60
N PRO A 13 -24.93 19.66 -2.51
CA PRO A 13 -24.16 18.43 -2.43
C PRO A 13 -23.30 18.39 -1.16
N LEU A 14 -23.20 17.21 -0.55
CA LEU A 14 -22.39 16.98 0.63
C LEU A 14 -20.89 17.20 0.30
N ARG A 15 -20.23 18.08 1.02
CA ARG A 15 -18.80 18.35 0.86
C ARG A 15 -17.99 17.24 1.51
N VAL A 16 -17.35 16.40 0.70
CA VAL A 16 -16.48 15.33 1.15
C VAL A 16 -15.03 15.69 0.89
N VAL A 17 -14.27 15.93 1.94
CA VAL A 17 -12.82 16.17 1.83
C VAL A 17 -12.07 14.85 1.97
N ILE A 18 -11.23 14.53 1.00
CA ILE A 18 -10.33 13.37 0.97
C ILE A 18 -8.92 13.87 1.19
N ALA A 19 -8.34 13.59 2.35
CA ALA A 19 -7.00 13.99 2.72
C ALA A 19 -5.99 12.90 2.35
N GLY A 20 -5.29 13.06 1.23
CA GLY A 20 -4.31 12.14 0.66
C GLY A 20 -4.45 11.98 -0.85
N GLY A 21 -3.40 11.46 -1.52
CA GLY A 21 -3.34 11.24 -2.97
C GLY A 21 -2.96 9.80 -3.37
N GLY A 22 -3.04 8.86 -2.42
CA GLY A 22 -2.67 7.45 -2.63
C GLY A 22 -3.85 6.56 -3.06
N VAL A 23 -3.63 5.24 -2.99
CA VAL A 23 -4.60 4.21 -3.42
C VAL A 23 -5.98 4.40 -2.78
N ALA A 24 -6.04 4.57 -1.46
CA ALA A 24 -7.32 4.72 -0.75
C ALA A 24 -8.05 6.02 -1.14
N ALA A 25 -7.31 7.11 -1.40
CA ALA A 25 -7.89 8.38 -1.84
C ALA A 25 -8.53 8.23 -3.22
N LEU A 26 -7.82 7.65 -4.16
CA LEU A 26 -8.30 7.48 -5.53
C LEU A 26 -9.42 6.43 -5.61
N GLU A 27 -9.32 5.35 -4.84
CA GLU A 27 -10.43 4.39 -4.71
C GLU A 27 -11.70 5.06 -4.22
N ALA A 28 -11.59 5.87 -3.14
CA ALA A 28 -12.72 6.63 -2.60
C ALA A 28 -13.29 7.61 -3.63
N LEU A 29 -12.44 8.37 -4.30
CA LEU A 29 -12.85 9.35 -5.30
C LEU A 29 -13.63 8.72 -6.46
N VAL A 30 -13.08 7.63 -7.04
CA VAL A 30 -13.75 6.90 -8.14
C VAL A 30 -15.08 6.33 -7.68
N ALA A 31 -15.13 5.73 -6.47
CA ALA A 31 -16.35 5.15 -5.91
C ALA A 31 -17.43 6.22 -5.63
N LEU A 32 -17.06 7.37 -5.03
CA LEU A 32 -17.98 8.49 -4.78
C LEU A 32 -18.60 8.98 -6.07
N ARG A 33 -17.78 9.13 -7.12
CA ARG A 33 -18.24 9.60 -8.42
C ARG A 33 -19.19 8.60 -9.09
N ALA A 34 -18.89 7.31 -8.97
CA ALA A 34 -19.75 6.26 -9.53
C ALA A 34 -21.09 6.11 -8.79
N LEU A 35 -21.10 6.24 -7.47
CA LEU A 35 -22.26 5.92 -6.63
C LEU A 35 -23.16 7.13 -6.32
N ALA A 36 -22.61 8.33 -6.27
CA ALA A 36 -23.37 9.54 -5.90
C ALA A 36 -22.91 10.82 -6.66
N PRO A 37 -22.89 10.82 -8.01
CA PRO A 37 -22.25 11.86 -8.83
C PRO A 37 -22.78 13.28 -8.63
N THR A 38 -24.04 13.43 -8.25
CA THR A 38 -24.71 14.74 -8.09
C THR A 38 -25.01 15.11 -6.64
N ARG A 39 -24.75 14.21 -5.69
CA ARG A 39 -25.07 14.40 -4.28
C ARG A 39 -23.86 14.72 -3.42
N ILE A 40 -22.66 14.55 -3.99
CA ILE A 40 -21.39 14.73 -3.29
C ILE A 40 -20.48 15.64 -4.11
N ALA A 41 -19.87 16.63 -3.44
CA ALA A 41 -18.82 17.49 -3.96
C ALA A 41 -17.49 17.07 -3.34
N PRO A 42 -16.65 16.28 -4.04
CA PRO A 42 -15.37 15.83 -3.50
C PRO A 42 -14.29 16.90 -3.68
N THR A 43 -13.48 17.08 -2.62
CA THR A 43 -12.23 17.86 -2.64
C THR A 43 -11.09 16.94 -2.18
N VAL A 44 -10.04 16.82 -2.98
CA VAL A 44 -8.82 16.07 -2.64
C VAL A 44 -7.77 17.05 -2.13
N ILE A 45 -7.17 16.77 -0.96
CA ILE A 45 -6.05 17.56 -0.41
C ILE A 45 -4.81 16.67 -0.42
N THR A 46 -3.77 17.06 -1.17
CA THR A 46 -2.50 16.34 -1.21
C THR A 46 -1.38 17.26 -1.66
N ASP A 47 -0.17 17.06 -1.13
CA ASP A 47 1.06 17.73 -1.58
C ASP A 47 1.76 16.99 -2.73
N ALA A 48 1.26 15.82 -3.13
CA ALA A 48 1.77 15.07 -4.26
C ALA A 48 1.15 15.60 -5.58
N GLU A 49 1.98 15.77 -6.61
CA GLU A 49 1.53 16.11 -7.97
C GLU A 49 1.00 14.88 -8.72
N SER A 50 1.48 13.69 -8.33
CA SER A 50 1.20 12.45 -9.05
C SER A 50 1.00 11.27 -8.13
N PHE A 51 0.15 10.36 -8.55
CA PHE A 51 0.00 9.05 -7.95
C PHE A 51 0.99 8.06 -8.56
N TYR A 52 1.89 7.52 -7.73
CA TYR A 52 2.83 6.47 -8.11
C TYR A 52 2.28 5.09 -7.75
N TYR A 53 2.22 4.19 -8.74
CA TYR A 53 1.81 2.81 -8.51
C TYR A 53 2.98 2.00 -7.92
N ARG A 54 3.29 2.28 -6.65
CA ARG A 54 4.46 1.78 -5.89
C ARG A 54 4.71 0.26 -5.90
N PRO A 55 3.68 -0.64 -5.98
CA PRO A 55 3.95 -2.07 -5.97
C PRO A 55 4.80 -2.60 -7.12
N LEU A 56 4.99 -1.82 -8.19
CA LEU A 56 5.87 -2.17 -9.30
C LEU A 56 7.35 -1.83 -9.04
N LEU A 57 7.66 -0.99 -8.04
CA LEU A 57 9.03 -0.59 -7.68
C LEU A 57 9.95 -1.78 -7.39
N ILE A 58 9.41 -2.85 -6.80
CA ILE A 58 10.18 -4.06 -6.49
C ILE A 58 10.83 -4.71 -7.72
N GLY A 59 10.19 -4.60 -8.89
CA GLY A 59 10.71 -5.16 -10.14
C GLY A 59 11.66 -4.23 -10.90
N GLU A 60 11.70 -2.94 -10.54
CA GLU A 60 12.46 -1.93 -11.30
C GLU A 60 13.95 -2.22 -11.35
N PRO A 61 14.65 -2.56 -10.23
CA PRO A 61 16.08 -2.85 -10.24
C PRO A 61 16.45 -4.08 -11.08
N PHE A 62 15.49 -4.97 -11.30
CA PHE A 62 15.65 -6.20 -12.10
C PHE A 62 15.19 -6.04 -13.56
N GLY A 63 14.87 -4.81 -14.00
CA GLY A 63 14.41 -4.55 -15.38
C GLY A 63 12.99 -5.06 -15.69
N LEU A 64 12.18 -5.37 -14.66
CA LEU A 64 10.82 -5.92 -14.80
C LEU A 64 9.74 -4.84 -14.96
N GLY A 65 10.11 -3.66 -15.46
CA GLY A 65 9.24 -2.53 -15.73
C GLY A 65 9.38 -1.42 -14.68
N HIS A 66 8.83 -0.25 -15.02
CA HIS A 66 8.84 0.93 -14.17
C HIS A 66 7.47 1.16 -13.53
N PRO A 67 7.41 1.76 -12.33
CA PRO A 67 6.14 2.15 -11.74
C PRO A 67 5.45 3.18 -12.64
N ARG A 68 4.14 3.03 -12.81
CA ARG A 68 3.32 4.02 -13.53
C ARG A 68 3.07 5.22 -12.65
N CYS A 69 3.05 6.38 -13.30
CA CYS A 69 2.80 7.66 -12.68
C CYS A 69 1.56 8.29 -13.32
N TYR A 70 0.62 8.74 -12.52
CA TYR A 70 -0.62 9.34 -12.97
C TYR A 70 -0.76 10.73 -12.36
N ALA A 71 -0.95 11.77 -13.19
CA ALA A 71 -1.11 13.13 -12.73
C ALA A 71 -2.44 13.29 -11.95
N LEU A 72 -2.37 13.78 -10.71
CA LEU A 72 -3.53 13.88 -9.84
C LEU A 72 -4.50 14.98 -10.27
N ASP A 73 -4.02 16.05 -10.87
CA ASP A 73 -4.86 17.09 -11.46
C ASP A 73 -5.74 16.55 -12.60
N ALA A 74 -5.17 15.71 -13.47
CA ALA A 74 -5.91 15.06 -14.54
C ALA A 74 -6.98 14.09 -14.02
N ILE A 75 -6.65 13.30 -12.98
CA ILE A 75 -7.61 12.40 -12.33
C ILE A 75 -8.74 13.18 -11.66
N CYS A 76 -8.42 14.23 -10.90
CA CYS A 76 -9.41 15.07 -10.25
C CYS A 76 -10.31 15.77 -11.26
N ALA A 77 -9.76 16.26 -12.38
CA ALA A 77 -10.53 16.85 -13.46
C ALA A 77 -11.47 15.84 -14.15
N ASP A 78 -11.00 14.63 -14.46
CA ASP A 78 -11.82 13.55 -15.05
C ASP A 78 -12.97 13.13 -14.13
N LEU A 79 -12.74 13.19 -12.82
CA LEU A 79 -13.71 12.81 -11.78
C LEU A 79 -14.47 14.02 -11.19
N ASP A 80 -14.36 15.22 -11.78
CA ASP A 80 -15.02 16.46 -11.35
C ASP A 80 -14.85 16.71 -9.82
N ALA A 81 -13.61 16.62 -9.35
CA ALA A 81 -13.21 16.87 -7.98
C ALA A 81 -12.32 18.11 -7.91
N GLU A 82 -12.46 18.88 -6.83
CA GLU A 82 -11.52 19.95 -6.51
C GLU A 82 -10.19 19.35 -6.03
N LEU A 83 -9.05 19.89 -6.48
CA LEU A 83 -7.73 19.53 -6.02
C LEU A 83 -7.10 20.70 -5.25
N VAL A 84 -6.77 20.49 -3.98
CA VAL A 84 -5.97 21.40 -3.16
C VAL A 84 -4.56 20.81 -3.05
N CYS A 85 -3.61 21.42 -3.79
CA CYS A 85 -2.21 21.01 -3.80
C CYS A 85 -1.49 21.52 -2.53
N ASP A 86 -1.74 20.88 -1.40
CA ASP A 86 -1.15 21.25 -0.12
C ASP A 86 -1.21 20.06 0.87
N ARG A 87 -0.48 20.18 1.97
CA ARG A 87 -0.47 19.18 3.05
C ARG A 87 -1.45 19.54 4.16
N VAL A 88 -2.21 18.53 4.61
CA VAL A 88 -2.99 18.66 5.84
C VAL A 88 -2.05 18.83 7.03
N GLN A 89 -2.23 19.92 7.78
CA GLN A 89 -1.46 20.25 8.98
C GLN A 89 -2.22 19.93 10.27
N GLU A 90 -3.53 20.22 10.28
CA GLU A 90 -4.39 20.07 11.43
C GLU A 90 -5.83 19.83 11.00
N VAL A 91 -6.54 19.03 11.76
CA VAL A 91 -7.99 18.89 11.67
C VAL A 91 -8.64 19.64 12.84
N LEU A 92 -9.67 20.41 12.57
CA LEU A 92 -10.45 21.17 13.54
C LEU A 92 -11.88 20.59 13.55
N PRO A 93 -12.11 19.44 14.22
CA PRO A 93 -13.38 18.69 14.09
C PRO A 93 -14.59 19.51 14.54
N ASP A 94 -14.51 20.22 15.65
CA ASP A 94 -15.61 21.04 16.20
C ASP A 94 -16.07 22.16 15.24
N GLN A 95 -15.20 22.51 14.27
CA GLN A 95 -15.47 23.57 13.28
C GLN A 95 -15.73 22.98 11.89
N HIS A 96 -15.57 21.68 11.70
CA HIS A 96 -15.62 21.01 10.40
C HIS A 96 -14.64 21.65 9.38
N LEU A 97 -13.39 21.89 9.80
CA LEU A 97 -12.34 22.51 9.00
C LEU A 97 -11.07 21.66 9.00
N VAL A 98 -10.38 21.67 7.85
CA VAL A 98 -9.01 21.17 7.70
C VAL A 98 -8.10 22.36 7.47
N ARG A 99 -7.02 22.47 8.24
CA ARG A 99 -5.96 23.48 8.05
C ARG A 99 -4.88 22.95 7.11
N THR A 100 -4.55 23.74 6.12
CA THR A 100 -3.39 23.60 5.23
C THR A 100 -2.53 24.85 5.30
N ALA A 101 -1.38 24.89 4.63
CA ALA A 101 -0.58 26.10 4.55
C ALA A 101 -1.27 27.20 3.74
N ALA A 102 -2.08 26.83 2.74
CA ALA A 102 -2.83 27.74 1.89
C ALA A 102 -4.09 28.31 2.55
N GLY A 103 -4.59 27.68 3.64
CA GLY A 103 -5.79 28.15 4.35
C GLY A 103 -6.62 27.05 4.99
N LEU A 104 -7.90 27.35 5.18
CA LEU A 104 -8.87 26.45 5.79
C LEU A 104 -9.81 25.88 4.71
N VAL A 105 -10.01 24.57 4.72
CA VAL A 105 -10.93 23.86 3.85
C VAL A 105 -12.08 23.30 4.69
N ALA A 106 -13.31 23.67 4.34
CA ALA A 106 -14.50 23.23 5.07
C ALA A 106 -15.01 21.89 4.55
N TYR A 107 -15.50 21.04 5.43
CA TYR A 107 -16.05 19.73 5.07
C TYR A 107 -17.38 19.47 5.80
N ASP A 108 -18.20 18.59 5.25
CA ASP A 108 -19.32 17.96 5.94
C ASP A 108 -18.93 16.53 6.37
N VAL A 109 -18.03 15.90 5.59
CA VAL A 109 -17.37 14.63 5.92
C VAL A 109 -15.89 14.72 5.52
N LEU A 110 -15.01 14.24 6.40
CA LEU A 110 -13.57 14.14 6.16
C LEU A 110 -13.12 12.67 6.12
N LEU A 111 -12.42 12.29 5.08
CA LEU A 111 -11.76 10.99 4.96
C LEU A 111 -10.23 11.16 4.98
N ILE A 112 -9.58 10.67 6.03
CA ILE A 112 -8.13 10.68 6.18
C ILE A 112 -7.53 9.43 5.53
N VAL A 113 -6.74 9.62 4.49
CA VAL A 113 -6.07 8.56 3.71
C VAL A 113 -4.65 9.00 3.32
N THR A 114 -3.99 9.73 4.24
CA THR A 114 -2.64 10.28 4.05
C THR A 114 -1.54 9.22 4.03
N GLY A 115 -1.89 7.95 4.33
CA GLY A 115 -0.92 6.88 4.43
C GLY A 115 -0.06 6.95 5.70
N ALA A 116 1.07 6.27 5.67
CA ALA A 116 2.08 6.22 6.72
C ALA A 116 3.41 6.76 6.21
N GLN A 117 4.30 7.13 7.13
CA GLN A 117 5.66 7.55 6.85
C GLN A 117 6.60 6.36 7.00
N THR A 118 7.51 6.18 6.05
CA THR A 118 8.56 5.17 6.10
C THR A 118 9.80 5.71 6.81
N TYR A 119 10.48 4.84 7.55
CA TYR A 119 11.77 5.15 8.15
C TYR A 119 12.65 3.90 8.24
N PRO A 120 14.00 4.04 8.25
CA PRO A 120 14.90 2.90 8.38
C PRO A 120 14.66 2.17 9.71
N ALA A 121 14.59 0.84 9.65
CA ALA A 121 14.44 0.02 10.85
C ALA A 121 15.74 -0.07 11.66
N PHE A 122 16.88 0.06 10.99
CA PHE A 122 18.23 -0.04 11.56
C PHE A 122 19.07 1.15 11.13
N GLN A 123 20.11 1.46 11.89
CA GLN A 123 21.04 2.58 11.60
C GLN A 123 21.96 2.28 10.42
N ASP A 124 22.32 1.01 10.27
CA ASP A 124 23.22 0.53 9.23
C ASP A 124 22.50 -0.50 8.34
N GLY A 125 23.12 -0.88 7.23
CA GLY A 125 22.52 -1.73 6.20
C GLY A 125 21.69 -0.90 5.21
N VAL A 126 21.25 -1.54 4.13
CA VAL A 126 20.43 -0.92 3.09
C VAL A 126 18.96 -1.04 3.48
N THR A 127 18.22 0.06 3.47
CA THR A 127 16.76 0.03 3.59
C THR A 127 16.13 0.04 2.20
N PHE A 128 15.35 -0.98 1.88
CA PHE A 128 14.64 -1.06 0.60
C PHE A 128 13.45 -0.10 0.56
N GLU A 129 13.74 1.17 0.33
CA GLU A 129 12.77 2.23 0.13
C GLU A 129 13.39 3.32 -0.75
N ARG A 130 12.76 3.62 -1.89
CA ARG A 130 13.30 4.54 -2.90
C ARG A 130 13.59 5.95 -2.37
N GLU A 131 12.76 6.43 -1.45
CA GLU A 131 12.91 7.77 -0.88
C GLU A 131 14.02 7.84 0.18
N LEU A 132 14.41 6.69 0.76
CA LEU A 132 15.42 6.59 1.80
C LEU A 132 16.81 6.24 1.26
N SER A 133 16.90 5.32 0.30
CA SER A 133 18.16 4.80 -0.22
C SER A 133 18.03 4.37 -1.69
N PRO A 134 17.80 5.32 -2.63
CA PRO A 134 17.54 4.98 -4.03
C PRO A 134 18.74 4.35 -4.74
N GLU A 135 19.96 4.69 -4.35
CA GLU A 135 21.20 4.23 -5.00
C GLU A 135 21.82 3.04 -4.29
N ASP A 136 21.61 2.89 -2.97
CA ASP A 136 22.27 1.85 -2.15
C ASP A 136 21.84 0.43 -2.53
N PHE A 137 20.58 0.25 -2.94
CA PHE A 137 20.11 -1.06 -3.37
C PHE A 137 20.69 -1.43 -4.75
N ASP A 138 20.77 -0.48 -5.68
CA ASP A 138 21.33 -0.69 -7.01
C ASP A 138 22.82 -1.02 -6.90
N GLU A 139 23.56 -0.36 -5.99
CA GLU A 139 24.96 -0.69 -5.68
C GLU A 139 25.11 -2.09 -5.09
N ALA A 140 24.25 -2.46 -4.11
CA ALA A 140 24.25 -3.80 -3.53
C ALA A 140 23.97 -4.89 -4.57
N LEU A 141 23.07 -4.63 -5.51
CA LEU A 141 22.74 -5.55 -6.60
C LEU A 141 23.87 -5.63 -7.63
N ALA A 142 24.56 -4.53 -7.92
CA ALA A 142 25.73 -4.50 -8.79
C ALA A 142 26.90 -5.32 -8.19
N ASP A 143 27.21 -5.11 -6.90
CA ASP A 143 28.23 -5.90 -6.18
C ASP A 143 27.90 -7.42 -6.19
N PHE A 144 26.63 -7.76 -6.06
CA PHE A 144 26.16 -9.13 -6.16
C PHE A 144 26.34 -9.70 -7.56
N SER A 145 26.03 -8.91 -8.58
CA SER A 145 26.20 -9.27 -10.01
C SER A 145 27.67 -9.45 -10.40
N ASP A 146 28.56 -8.67 -9.80
CA ASP A 146 29.99 -8.74 -10.07
C ASP A 146 30.71 -9.82 -9.23
N GLY A 147 29.96 -10.53 -8.39
CA GLY A 147 30.49 -11.57 -7.50
C GLY A 147 31.35 -11.03 -6.33
N MET A 148 31.31 -9.72 -6.09
CA MET A 148 32.04 -9.07 -4.98
C MET A 148 31.30 -9.24 -3.65
N ALA A 149 29.97 -9.40 -3.70
CA ALA A 149 29.13 -9.62 -2.55
C ALA A 149 28.20 -10.84 -2.79
N PRO A 150 28.74 -12.09 -2.82
CA PRO A 150 27.97 -13.27 -3.21
C PRO A 150 26.86 -13.67 -2.24
N HIS A 151 26.82 -13.13 -1.05
CA HIS A 151 25.76 -13.41 -0.07
C HIS A 151 24.98 -12.15 0.31
N ILE A 152 23.70 -12.10 -0.10
CA ILE A 152 22.75 -11.07 0.33
C ILE A 152 21.80 -11.63 1.38
N ALA A 153 21.64 -10.92 2.51
CA ALA A 153 20.61 -11.18 3.50
C ALA A 153 19.48 -10.14 3.37
N ILE A 154 18.26 -10.62 3.15
CA ILE A 154 17.05 -9.79 3.18
C ILE A 154 16.37 -9.98 4.52
N VAL A 155 16.08 -8.88 5.19
CA VAL A 155 15.65 -8.86 6.58
C VAL A 155 14.29 -8.18 6.71
N VAL A 156 13.35 -8.87 7.32
CA VAL A 156 12.10 -8.30 7.78
C VAL A 156 12.29 -7.88 9.24
N PRO A 157 12.24 -6.57 9.55
CA PRO A 157 12.29 -6.08 10.93
C PRO A 157 11.04 -6.48 11.72
N ASP A 158 11.16 -6.50 13.05
CA ASP A 158 9.99 -6.66 13.92
C ASP A 158 8.99 -5.52 13.72
N GLY A 159 7.70 -5.84 13.76
CA GLY A 159 6.63 -4.86 13.64
C GLY A 159 6.35 -4.38 12.22
N VAL A 160 7.01 -4.93 11.19
CA VAL A 160 6.65 -4.64 9.80
C VAL A 160 5.25 -5.15 9.50
N ALA A 161 4.37 -4.24 9.09
CA ALA A 161 2.95 -4.50 8.89
C ALA A 161 2.61 -5.19 7.56
N TRP A 162 3.57 -5.28 6.62
CA TRP A 162 3.41 -5.95 5.34
C TRP A 162 4.74 -6.55 4.86
N THR A 163 4.87 -7.86 4.92
CA THR A 163 6.13 -8.59 4.73
C THR A 163 6.36 -9.10 3.30
N MET A 164 5.30 -9.22 2.49
CA MET A 164 5.38 -9.79 1.12
C MET A 164 6.48 -9.17 0.24
N PRO A 165 6.79 -7.85 0.30
CA PRO A 165 7.88 -7.27 -0.47
C PRO A 165 9.23 -7.94 -0.25
N ALA A 166 9.55 -8.40 0.97
CA ALA A 166 10.81 -9.10 1.25
C ALA A 166 10.90 -10.45 0.56
N TYR A 167 9.78 -11.17 0.48
CA TYR A 167 9.72 -12.46 -0.21
C TYR A 167 9.92 -12.32 -1.71
N GLU A 168 9.25 -11.33 -2.31
CA GLU A 168 9.39 -11.02 -3.72
C GLU A 168 10.81 -10.57 -4.05
N LEU A 169 11.38 -9.67 -3.23
CA LEU A 169 12.73 -9.19 -3.35
C LEU A 169 13.75 -10.34 -3.28
N ALA A 170 13.58 -11.26 -2.31
CA ALA A 170 14.47 -12.41 -2.14
C ALA A 170 14.48 -13.32 -3.37
N MET A 171 13.31 -13.62 -3.94
CA MET A 171 13.22 -14.47 -5.12
C MET A 171 13.78 -13.79 -6.38
N LEU A 172 13.51 -12.49 -6.56
CA LEU A 172 14.04 -11.74 -7.70
C LEU A 172 15.56 -11.57 -7.60
N THR A 173 16.09 -11.31 -6.40
CA THR A 173 17.53 -11.23 -6.16
C THR A 173 18.21 -12.59 -6.39
N ALA A 174 17.61 -13.69 -5.94
CA ALA A 174 18.14 -15.03 -6.16
C ALA A 174 18.19 -15.38 -7.66
N ALA A 175 17.10 -15.10 -8.41
CA ALA A 175 17.05 -15.30 -9.85
C ALA A 175 18.09 -14.43 -10.60
N TRP A 176 18.30 -13.21 -10.15
CA TRP A 176 19.32 -12.31 -10.67
C TRP A 176 20.72 -12.87 -10.45
N GLY A 177 21.02 -13.37 -9.23
CA GLY A 177 22.30 -13.99 -8.89
C GLY A 177 22.54 -15.29 -9.66
N GLU A 178 21.53 -16.13 -9.85
CA GLU A 178 21.64 -17.35 -10.65
C GLU A 178 21.98 -17.05 -12.11
N HIS A 179 21.46 -15.94 -12.65
CA HIS A 179 21.79 -15.51 -14.02
C HIS A 179 23.24 -15.04 -14.16
N HIS A 180 23.81 -14.36 -13.17
CA HIS A 180 25.13 -13.75 -13.25
C HIS A 180 26.24 -14.66 -12.67
N HIS A 181 25.98 -15.32 -11.53
CA HIS A 181 26.92 -16.16 -10.80
C HIS A 181 26.25 -17.40 -10.20
N PRO A 182 25.87 -18.41 -11.03
CA PRO A 182 25.04 -19.54 -10.59
C PRO A 182 25.65 -20.40 -9.49
N ASP A 183 26.98 -20.48 -9.42
CA ASP A 183 27.69 -21.39 -8.50
C ASP A 183 28.05 -20.72 -7.16
N SER A 184 27.93 -19.42 -7.02
CA SER A 184 28.41 -18.69 -5.84
C SER A 184 27.37 -17.80 -5.17
N SER A 185 26.28 -17.42 -5.85
CA SER A 185 25.25 -16.54 -5.29
C SER A 185 24.41 -17.23 -4.23
N CYS A 186 24.18 -16.53 -3.12
CA CYS A 186 23.35 -16.98 -2.01
C CYS A 186 22.44 -15.85 -1.52
N VAL A 187 21.14 -16.12 -1.40
CA VAL A 187 20.18 -15.21 -0.82
C VAL A 187 19.53 -15.84 0.41
N THR A 188 19.61 -15.14 1.54
CA THR A 188 18.95 -15.54 2.80
C THR A 188 17.83 -14.56 3.11
N LEU A 189 16.63 -15.07 3.34
CA LEU A 189 15.48 -14.30 3.83
C LEU A 189 15.26 -14.61 5.32
N LEU A 190 15.32 -13.56 6.15
CA LEU A 190 15.10 -13.64 7.60
C LEU A 190 13.82 -12.88 7.95
N THR A 191 12.91 -13.54 8.65
CA THR A 191 11.61 -12.95 9.03
C THR A 191 11.23 -13.32 10.46
N PRO A 192 10.58 -12.42 11.23
CA PRO A 192 10.00 -12.76 12.52
C PRO A 192 8.77 -13.65 12.41
N GLU A 193 8.15 -13.77 11.23
CA GLU A 193 7.01 -14.65 11.00
C GLU A 193 7.37 -16.11 11.33
N ARG A 194 6.41 -16.86 11.88
CA ARG A 194 6.58 -18.29 12.19
C ARG A 194 6.52 -19.17 10.95
N ALA A 195 5.81 -18.69 9.91
CA ALA A 195 5.71 -19.31 8.61
C ALA A 195 5.69 -18.22 7.54
N PRO A 196 6.16 -18.47 6.31
CA PRO A 196 6.22 -17.46 5.27
C PRO A 196 4.82 -16.92 4.95
N LEU A 197 4.70 -15.58 4.97
CA LEU A 197 3.45 -14.85 4.73
C LEU A 197 2.30 -15.38 5.60
N GLU A 198 2.55 -15.60 6.90
CA GLU A 198 1.59 -16.22 7.82
C GLU A 198 0.24 -15.51 7.88
N ALA A 199 0.18 -14.22 7.56
CA ALA A 199 -1.05 -13.45 7.47
C ALA A 199 -2.06 -13.99 6.43
N PHE A 200 -1.60 -14.77 5.45
CA PHE A 200 -2.45 -15.43 4.45
C PHE A 200 -2.90 -16.84 4.84
N GLY A 201 -2.45 -17.37 5.98
CA GLY A 201 -2.77 -18.70 6.43
C GLY A 201 -1.91 -19.81 5.81
N ARG A 202 -2.22 -21.04 6.24
CA ARG A 202 -1.36 -22.20 6.03
C ARG A 202 -1.15 -22.58 4.56
N ALA A 203 -2.22 -22.59 3.75
CA ALA A 203 -2.11 -23.02 2.35
C ALA A 203 -1.18 -22.11 1.54
N VAL A 204 -1.23 -20.79 1.81
CA VAL A 204 -0.30 -19.82 1.20
C VAL A 204 1.12 -20.02 1.75
N SER A 205 1.28 -20.17 3.06
CA SER A 205 2.60 -20.40 3.66
C SER A 205 3.30 -21.63 3.08
N ASP A 206 2.57 -22.74 2.90
CA ASP A 206 3.09 -23.97 2.30
C ASP A 206 3.47 -23.74 0.83
N GLY A 207 2.64 -23.05 0.04
CA GLY A 207 2.93 -22.72 -1.36
C GLY A 207 4.12 -21.76 -1.53
N VAL A 208 4.23 -20.75 -0.67
CA VAL A 208 5.36 -19.79 -0.68
C VAL A 208 6.67 -20.49 -0.31
N ARG A 209 6.64 -21.44 0.62
CA ARG A 209 7.84 -22.26 0.95
C ARG A 209 8.36 -23.00 -0.27
N VAL A 210 7.46 -23.60 -1.06
CA VAL A 210 7.85 -24.34 -2.27
C VAL A 210 8.54 -23.41 -3.28
N VAL A 211 7.97 -22.24 -3.57
CA VAL A 211 8.58 -21.32 -4.55
C VAL A 211 9.87 -20.68 -4.06
N LEU A 212 10.06 -20.52 -2.74
CA LEU A 212 11.34 -20.09 -2.18
C LEU A 212 12.43 -21.18 -2.29
N ASP A 213 12.05 -22.44 -2.04
CA ASP A 213 12.96 -23.59 -2.21
C ASP A 213 13.36 -23.75 -3.69
N GLU A 214 12.42 -23.62 -4.62
CA GLU A 214 12.67 -23.63 -6.07
C GLU A 214 13.62 -22.49 -6.48
N ALA A 215 13.44 -21.30 -5.91
CA ALA A 215 14.32 -20.14 -6.13
C ALA A 215 15.65 -20.24 -5.36
N ARG A 216 15.91 -21.33 -4.61
CA ARG A 216 17.10 -21.53 -3.76
C ARG A 216 17.34 -20.42 -2.73
N VAL A 217 16.26 -19.78 -2.25
CA VAL A 217 16.31 -18.81 -1.15
C VAL A 217 16.37 -19.53 0.18
N VAL A 218 17.37 -19.24 0.99
CA VAL A 218 17.50 -19.78 2.35
C VAL A 218 16.53 -19.04 3.27
N LEU A 219 15.39 -19.64 3.60
CA LEU A 219 14.41 -19.04 4.50
C LEU A 219 14.72 -19.34 5.97
N ARG A 220 14.67 -18.33 6.81
CA ARG A 220 14.76 -18.42 8.28
C ARG A 220 13.59 -17.67 8.93
N CYS A 221 12.61 -18.43 9.42
CA CYS A 221 11.46 -17.91 10.17
C CYS A 221 11.78 -17.81 11.67
N GLY A 222 11.02 -16.95 12.39
CA GLY A 222 11.17 -16.74 13.83
C GLY A 222 12.48 -16.05 14.21
N VAL A 223 13.07 -15.29 13.31
CA VAL A 223 14.29 -14.52 13.55
C VAL A 223 13.92 -13.06 13.83
N HIS A 224 14.35 -12.55 14.97
CA HIS A 224 14.08 -11.21 15.47
C HIS A 224 15.39 -10.40 15.56
N PRO A 225 15.81 -9.74 14.49
CA PRO A 225 17.05 -8.97 14.49
C PRO A 225 16.95 -7.74 15.38
N ASP A 226 17.90 -7.57 16.29
CA ASP A 226 17.99 -6.43 17.21
C ASP A 226 19.17 -5.49 16.90
N VAL A 227 20.14 -5.97 16.11
CA VAL A 227 21.27 -5.18 15.59
C VAL A 227 21.52 -5.58 14.14
N VAL A 228 21.68 -4.60 13.28
CA VAL A 228 22.12 -4.78 11.89
C VAL A 228 23.28 -3.83 11.63
N THR A 229 24.32 -4.34 10.99
CA THR A 229 25.45 -3.59 10.43
C THR A 229 25.46 -3.77 8.92
N ALA A 230 26.43 -3.19 8.23
CA ALA A 230 26.55 -3.36 6.77
C ALA A 230 26.71 -4.84 6.34
N THR A 231 27.35 -5.70 7.18
CA THR A 231 27.74 -7.06 6.82
C THR A 231 27.39 -8.13 7.86
N SER A 232 26.70 -7.76 8.93
CA SER A 232 26.29 -8.73 9.97
C SER A 232 25.02 -8.28 10.66
N LEU A 233 24.26 -9.23 11.14
CA LEU A 233 23.08 -8.99 11.96
C LEU A 233 23.12 -9.88 13.22
N ARG A 234 22.48 -9.39 14.28
CA ARG A 234 22.32 -10.13 15.53
C ARG A 234 20.84 -10.37 15.81
N ALA A 235 20.52 -11.58 16.22
CA ALA A 235 19.23 -11.95 16.77
C ALA A 235 19.43 -12.62 18.13
N GLY A 236 19.13 -11.92 19.22
CA GLY A 236 19.45 -12.35 20.57
C GLY A 236 20.95 -12.54 20.80
N HIS A 237 21.40 -13.80 20.92
CA HIS A 237 22.82 -14.14 21.12
C HIS A 237 23.53 -14.64 19.86
N VAL A 238 22.82 -14.76 18.74
CA VAL A 238 23.35 -15.32 17.50
C VAL A 238 23.71 -14.20 16.53
N TRP A 239 24.97 -14.22 16.08
CA TRP A 239 25.43 -13.35 14.99
C TRP A 239 25.40 -14.13 13.67
N MET A 240 24.95 -13.48 12.61
CA MET A 240 24.93 -14.00 11.24
C MET A 240 25.59 -12.98 10.32
N GLY A 241 26.48 -13.44 9.45
CA GLY A 241 27.16 -12.59 8.46
C GLY A 241 26.50 -12.71 7.09
N ALA A 242 26.59 -11.62 6.32
CA ALA A 242 26.29 -11.56 4.90
C ALA A 242 27.15 -10.44 4.29
N ASP A 243 27.38 -10.45 2.99
CA ASP A 243 28.16 -9.41 2.35
C ASP A 243 27.38 -8.10 2.20
N ARG A 244 26.06 -8.22 2.03
CA ARG A 244 25.14 -7.06 2.07
C ARG A 244 23.89 -7.45 2.86
N ILE A 245 23.35 -6.50 3.61
CA ILE A 245 22.10 -6.67 4.34
C ILE A 245 21.11 -5.62 3.87
N ILE A 246 19.94 -6.09 3.44
CA ILE A 246 18.84 -5.27 2.92
C ILE A 246 17.63 -5.50 3.81
N SER A 247 17.07 -4.44 4.38
CA SER A 247 15.90 -4.51 5.26
C SER A 247 14.70 -3.82 4.67
N LEU A 248 13.49 -4.27 5.03
CA LEU A 248 12.29 -3.47 4.82
C LEU A 248 12.28 -2.27 5.78
N PRO A 249 11.65 -1.14 5.38
CA PRO A 249 11.42 -0.01 6.28
C PRO A 249 10.38 -0.35 7.34
N GLN A 250 10.38 0.43 8.42
CA GLN A 250 9.25 0.50 9.35
C GLN A 250 8.33 1.66 8.99
N LEU A 251 7.12 1.64 9.57
CA LEU A 251 6.08 2.64 9.34
C LEU A 251 5.70 3.37 10.62
N ALA A 252 5.48 4.67 10.49
CA ALA A 252 4.86 5.51 11.51
C ALA A 252 3.57 6.15 10.96
N GLY A 253 2.59 6.31 11.82
CA GLY A 253 1.36 7.01 11.47
C GLY A 253 1.58 8.51 11.27
N PRO A 254 0.59 9.20 10.65
CA PRO A 254 0.74 10.60 10.25
C PRO A 254 0.76 11.60 11.41
N ARG A 255 0.34 11.24 12.63
CA ARG A 255 0.23 12.13 13.82
C ARG A 255 -0.46 13.46 13.51
N LEU A 256 -1.63 13.42 12.87
CA LEU A 256 -2.34 14.64 12.50
C LEU A 256 -2.86 15.37 13.75
N ALA A 257 -2.50 16.64 13.88
CA ALA A 257 -3.02 17.49 14.95
C ALA A 257 -4.54 17.57 14.87
N GLY A 258 -5.20 17.53 16.04
CA GLY A 258 -6.66 17.56 16.16
C GLY A 258 -7.34 16.19 16.07
N LEU A 259 -6.59 15.11 15.80
CA LEU A 259 -7.11 13.75 15.81
C LEU A 259 -6.40 12.86 16.84
N PRO A 260 -7.10 11.86 17.41
CA PRO A 260 -6.46 10.88 18.28
C PRO A 260 -5.42 10.06 17.52
N SER A 261 -4.36 9.65 18.21
CA SER A 261 -3.36 8.75 17.64
C SER A 261 -2.80 7.80 18.70
N ASP A 262 -2.38 6.61 18.27
CA ASP A 262 -1.65 5.68 19.12
C ASP A 262 -0.19 6.13 19.35
N VAL A 263 0.58 5.31 20.07
CA VAL A 263 1.99 5.60 20.37
C VAL A 263 2.88 5.69 19.13
N HIS A 264 2.49 5.03 18.04
CA HIS A 264 3.17 5.03 16.76
C HIS A 264 2.65 6.10 15.80
N GLY A 265 1.61 6.85 16.19
CA GLY A 265 1.02 7.94 15.41
C GLY A 265 -0.11 7.54 14.47
N PHE A 266 -0.56 6.29 14.50
CA PHE A 266 -1.70 5.83 13.71
C PHE A 266 -3.02 6.26 14.35
N ILE A 267 -4.02 6.54 13.51
CA ILE A 267 -5.33 7.04 13.93
C ILE A 267 -6.24 5.84 14.25
N PRO A 268 -6.76 5.74 15.50
CA PRO A 268 -7.69 4.68 15.87
C PRO A 268 -9.06 4.88 15.21
N ALA A 269 -9.63 3.79 14.70
CA ALA A 269 -10.95 3.78 14.09
C ALA A 269 -11.67 2.46 14.36
N ASP A 270 -13.00 2.51 14.23
CA ASP A 270 -13.85 1.33 14.27
C ASP A 270 -13.78 0.52 12.95
N GLU A 271 -14.54 -0.57 12.87
CA GLU A 271 -14.61 -1.45 11.70
C GLU A 271 -15.18 -0.77 10.43
N HIS A 272 -15.86 0.37 10.60
CA HIS A 272 -16.39 1.20 9.52
C HIS A 272 -15.45 2.35 9.12
N GLY A 273 -14.29 2.45 9.76
CA GLY A 273 -13.31 3.52 9.53
C GLY A 273 -13.64 4.83 10.24
N ARG A 274 -14.64 4.88 11.14
CA ARG A 274 -14.95 6.09 11.90
C ARG A 274 -13.90 6.32 12.97
N VAL A 275 -13.37 7.54 13.01
CA VAL A 275 -12.38 7.92 14.03
C VAL A 275 -13.04 7.98 15.39
N ALA A 276 -12.40 7.37 16.39
CA ALA A 276 -12.94 7.29 17.74
C ALA A 276 -13.18 8.70 18.34
N ASP A 277 -14.36 8.93 18.88
CA ASP A 277 -14.79 10.17 19.55
C ASP A 277 -14.72 11.44 18.67
N VAL A 278 -14.69 11.30 17.33
CA VAL A 278 -14.68 12.43 16.39
C VAL A 278 -15.78 12.25 15.35
N GLU A 279 -16.75 13.16 15.35
CA GLU A 279 -17.87 13.10 14.40
C GLU A 279 -17.45 13.48 12.99
N ASP A 280 -18.07 12.82 11.99
CA ASP A 280 -17.91 13.10 10.56
C ASP A 280 -16.48 12.95 10.03
N VAL A 281 -15.60 12.28 10.77
CA VAL A 281 -14.22 11.97 10.36
C VAL A 281 -14.00 10.47 10.27
N TYR A 282 -13.47 10.07 9.12
CA TYR A 282 -13.12 8.68 8.81
C TYR A 282 -11.63 8.57 8.53
N VAL A 283 -11.07 7.37 8.72
CA VAL A 283 -9.71 7.03 8.31
C VAL A 283 -9.69 5.67 7.61
N ALA A 284 -8.88 5.53 6.57
CA ALA A 284 -8.66 4.26 5.88
C ALA A 284 -7.19 4.09 5.47
N GLY A 285 -6.81 2.85 5.21
CA GLY A 285 -5.46 2.49 4.78
C GLY A 285 -4.40 2.68 5.84
N ASP A 286 -3.19 2.99 5.41
CA ASP A 286 -2.01 2.94 6.26
C ASP A 286 -1.98 4.01 7.35
N ALA A 287 -2.82 5.05 7.28
CA ALA A 287 -2.97 6.06 8.34
C ALA A 287 -3.68 5.52 9.60
N SER A 288 -4.51 4.47 9.48
CA SER A 288 -5.30 3.89 10.57
C SER A 288 -4.48 2.95 11.46
N THR A 289 -5.00 2.56 12.62
CA THR A 289 -4.41 1.52 13.48
C THR A 289 -4.60 0.10 12.95
N PHE A 290 -5.18 -0.09 11.76
CA PHE A 290 -5.35 -1.44 11.19
C PHE A 290 -3.98 -2.11 11.00
N PRO A 291 -3.81 -3.38 11.44
CA PRO A 291 -2.48 -3.97 11.60
C PRO A 291 -1.75 -4.30 10.28
N ILE A 292 -2.49 -4.53 9.18
CA ILE A 292 -1.89 -4.86 7.89
C ILE A 292 -1.93 -3.65 6.97
N LYS A 293 -0.76 -3.15 6.58
CA LYS A 293 -0.59 -1.97 5.72
C LYS A 293 -0.38 -2.40 4.26
N GLN A 294 -1.48 -2.52 3.53
CA GLN A 294 -1.49 -3.07 2.18
C GLN A 294 -2.51 -2.36 1.29
N GLY A 295 -2.07 -1.94 0.09
CA GLY A 295 -2.87 -1.11 -0.80
C GLY A 295 -4.26 -1.67 -1.17
N GLY A 296 -4.39 -2.98 -1.34
CA GLY A 296 -5.69 -3.62 -1.62
C GLY A 296 -6.63 -3.62 -0.42
N LEU A 297 -6.12 -3.72 0.80
CA LEU A 297 -6.91 -3.54 2.02
C LEU A 297 -7.29 -2.06 2.21
N ALA A 298 -6.36 -1.15 1.96
CA ALA A 298 -6.61 0.28 2.00
C ALA A 298 -7.74 0.69 1.05
N ALA A 299 -7.79 0.11 -0.17
CA ALA A 299 -8.88 0.31 -1.12
C ALA A 299 -10.21 -0.21 -0.58
N GLN A 300 -10.25 -1.45 -0.05
CA GLN A 300 -11.47 -2.03 0.52
C GLN A 300 -12.00 -1.22 1.71
N GLN A 301 -11.12 -0.77 2.61
CA GLN A 301 -11.50 0.12 3.72
C GLN A 301 -12.09 1.43 3.21
N ALA A 302 -11.45 2.07 2.22
CA ALA A 302 -11.97 3.30 1.60
C ALA A 302 -13.33 3.08 0.94
N GLY A 303 -13.52 1.95 0.25
CA GLY A 303 -14.80 1.54 -0.34
C GLY A 303 -15.91 1.38 0.71
N ASN A 304 -15.61 0.78 1.87
CA ASN A 304 -16.56 0.65 2.99
C ASN A 304 -16.96 2.02 3.57
N VAL A 305 -15.98 2.93 3.73
CA VAL A 305 -16.26 4.32 4.16
C VAL A 305 -17.14 5.03 3.13
N VAL A 306 -16.83 4.92 1.84
CA VAL A 306 -17.65 5.51 0.77
C VAL A 306 -19.07 4.97 0.80
N ALA A 307 -19.25 3.68 1.01
CA ALA A 307 -20.59 3.09 1.12
C ALA A 307 -21.40 3.71 2.28
N ASP A 308 -20.77 3.99 3.42
CA ASP A 308 -21.40 4.67 4.56
C ASP A 308 -21.79 6.13 4.19
N ILE A 309 -20.87 6.86 3.57
CA ILE A 309 -21.10 8.26 3.13
C ILE A 309 -22.25 8.33 2.10
N VAL A 310 -22.26 7.42 1.11
CA VAL A 310 -23.31 7.37 0.08
C VAL A 310 -24.69 7.08 0.68
N ARG A 311 -24.78 6.21 1.69
CA ARG A 311 -26.04 5.95 2.41
C ARG A 311 -26.54 7.18 3.16
N ARG A 312 -25.65 7.99 3.75
CA ARG A 312 -26.02 9.25 4.43
C ARG A 312 -26.75 10.24 3.51
N VAL A 313 -26.40 10.27 2.22
CA VAL A 313 -27.09 11.12 1.23
C VAL A 313 -28.24 10.39 0.53
N GLY A 314 -28.69 9.25 1.07
CA GLY A 314 -29.80 8.47 0.52
C GLY A 314 -29.45 7.82 -0.85
N GLY A 315 -28.17 7.60 -1.14
CA GLY A 315 -27.70 6.84 -2.28
C GLY A 315 -27.77 5.33 -2.02
N ALA A 316 -27.79 4.56 -3.11
CA ALA A 316 -27.61 3.10 -3.06
C ALA A 316 -26.11 2.77 -3.06
N ALA A 317 -25.67 2.04 -2.06
CA ALA A 317 -24.29 1.56 -1.97
C ALA A 317 -24.28 0.05 -1.67
N PRO A 318 -23.25 -0.68 -2.13
CA PRO A 318 -23.05 -2.07 -1.75
C PRO A 318 -23.00 -2.22 -0.22
N GLU A 319 -23.44 -3.37 0.28
CA GLU A 319 -23.17 -3.69 1.69
C GLU A 319 -21.66 -3.84 1.90
N PRO A 320 -21.14 -3.41 3.07
CA PRO A 320 -19.74 -3.60 3.39
C PRO A 320 -19.39 -5.09 3.38
N GLU A 321 -18.40 -5.45 2.57
CA GLU A 321 -17.87 -6.79 2.55
C GLU A 321 -16.75 -6.94 3.58
N GLY A 322 -16.56 -8.17 4.08
CA GLY A 322 -15.40 -8.49 4.91
C GLY A 322 -14.09 -8.26 4.15
N LEU A 323 -13.06 -7.86 4.86
CA LEU A 323 -11.76 -7.58 4.25
C LEU A 323 -11.09 -8.86 3.75
N VAL A 324 -10.64 -8.83 2.50
CA VAL A 324 -9.96 -9.93 1.81
C VAL A 324 -8.52 -9.52 1.52
N LEU A 325 -7.58 -10.24 2.11
CA LEU A 325 -6.16 -10.07 1.81
C LEU A 325 -5.86 -10.71 0.45
N ARG A 326 -5.33 -9.94 -0.49
CA ARG A 326 -4.95 -10.37 -1.83
C ARG A 326 -3.50 -9.98 -2.09
N GLY A 327 -2.69 -10.91 -2.54
CA GLY A 327 -1.29 -10.66 -2.87
C GLY A 327 -0.94 -11.24 -4.24
N LEU A 328 -0.27 -10.46 -5.08
CA LEU A 328 0.32 -10.92 -6.32
C LEU A 328 1.83 -10.97 -6.09
N LEU A 329 2.35 -12.18 -5.90
CA LEU A 329 3.76 -12.44 -5.66
C LEU A 329 4.47 -12.72 -7.00
N ARG A 330 5.51 -11.97 -7.32
CA ARG A 330 6.33 -12.21 -8.50
C ARG A 330 7.45 -13.19 -8.15
N THR A 331 7.63 -14.17 -9.01
CA THR A 331 8.75 -15.13 -8.97
C THR A 331 9.46 -15.12 -10.30
N ALA A 332 10.63 -15.77 -10.41
CA ALA A 332 11.34 -15.94 -11.68
C ALA A 332 10.50 -16.68 -12.74
N GLU A 333 9.63 -17.58 -12.30
CA GLU A 333 8.78 -18.42 -13.16
C GLU A 333 7.41 -17.80 -13.49
N GLY A 334 7.15 -16.56 -13.02
CA GLY A 334 5.88 -15.86 -13.25
C GLY A 334 5.21 -15.39 -11.97
N GLN A 335 3.89 -15.32 -11.99
CA GLN A 335 3.10 -14.73 -10.90
C GLN A 335 2.42 -15.82 -10.08
N ARG A 336 2.26 -15.57 -8.79
CA ARG A 336 1.44 -16.37 -7.87
C ARG A 336 0.40 -15.46 -7.21
N TYR A 337 -0.83 -15.92 -7.22
CA TYR A 337 -1.97 -15.20 -6.62
C TYR A 337 -2.27 -15.80 -5.25
N LEU A 338 -2.32 -14.93 -4.25
CA LEU A 338 -2.56 -15.28 -2.85
C LEU A 338 -3.84 -14.61 -2.41
N ARG A 339 -4.71 -15.35 -1.72
CA ARG A 339 -5.98 -14.83 -1.22
C ARG A 339 -6.31 -15.46 0.13
N ALA A 340 -6.80 -14.65 1.07
CA ALA A 340 -7.39 -15.11 2.32
C ALA A 340 -8.44 -14.09 2.79
N GLU A 341 -9.55 -14.53 3.37
CA GLU A 341 -10.50 -13.65 4.06
C GLU A 341 -10.04 -13.45 5.49
N LEU A 342 -9.93 -12.20 5.94
CA LEU A 342 -9.38 -11.92 7.27
C LEU A 342 -10.25 -12.43 8.42
N ALA A 343 -11.54 -12.69 8.17
CA ALA A 343 -12.45 -13.31 9.15
C ALA A 343 -12.21 -14.81 9.35
N ASP A 344 -11.68 -15.51 8.34
CA ASP A 344 -11.37 -16.94 8.37
C ASP A 344 -10.17 -17.25 7.46
N VAL A 345 -8.98 -16.87 7.93
CA VAL A 345 -7.75 -16.92 7.13
C VAL A 345 -7.42 -18.35 6.70
N ASP A 346 -7.44 -19.30 7.61
CA ASP A 346 -7.05 -20.68 7.31
C ASP A 346 -8.08 -21.42 6.44
N GLY A 347 -9.38 -21.17 6.64
CA GLY A 347 -10.45 -21.78 5.86
C GLY A 347 -10.54 -21.25 4.42
N THR A 348 -10.06 -20.03 4.17
CA THR A 348 -10.16 -19.37 2.87
C THR A 348 -8.81 -19.15 2.16
N SER A 349 -7.71 -19.60 2.78
CA SER A 349 -6.34 -19.48 2.26
C SER A 349 -6.18 -20.16 0.90
N SER A 350 -5.72 -19.41 -0.11
CA SER A 350 -5.56 -19.91 -1.47
C SER A 350 -4.26 -19.42 -2.10
N PHE A 351 -3.51 -20.33 -2.72
CA PHE A 351 -2.31 -20.10 -3.49
C PHE A 351 -2.50 -20.63 -4.92
N SER A 352 -2.34 -19.80 -5.95
CA SER A 352 -2.68 -20.16 -7.33
C SER A 352 -1.73 -19.53 -8.34
N VAL A 353 -1.52 -20.21 -9.47
CA VAL A 353 -0.90 -19.64 -10.68
C VAL A 353 -1.92 -18.89 -11.53
N GLU A 354 -3.20 -19.22 -11.41
CA GLU A 354 -4.30 -18.55 -12.11
C GLU A 354 -4.81 -17.35 -11.30
N PRO A 355 -5.28 -16.28 -11.96
CA PRO A 355 -5.83 -15.11 -11.29
C PRO A 355 -6.99 -15.45 -10.34
N LEU A 356 -6.93 -14.95 -9.11
CA LEU A 356 -7.97 -15.08 -8.09
C LEU A 356 -8.87 -13.83 -7.98
N TRP A 357 -8.62 -12.81 -8.80
CA TRP A 357 -9.43 -11.58 -8.92
C TRP A 357 -9.24 -10.95 -10.30
N TRP A 358 -10.13 -10.03 -10.64
CA TRP A 358 -10.08 -9.32 -11.92
C TRP A 358 -10.29 -7.81 -11.74
N PRO A 359 -9.52 -6.91 -12.44
CA PRO A 359 -8.32 -7.25 -13.21
C PRO A 359 -7.19 -7.78 -12.32
N PRO A 360 -6.27 -8.62 -12.86
CA PRO A 360 -5.20 -9.26 -12.09
C PRO A 360 -4.06 -8.26 -11.80
N SER A 361 -4.36 -7.23 -11.03
CA SER A 361 -3.43 -6.15 -10.64
C SER A 361 -2.77 -6.42 -9.29
N LYS A 362 -1.61 -5.82 -9.05
CA LYS A 362 -0.92 -5.90 -7.75
C LYS A 362 -1.74 -5.30 -6.60
N ILE A 363 -2.52 -4.27 -6.89
CA ILE A 363 -3.48 -3.70 -5.96
C ILE A 363 -4.89 -4.09 -6.44
N ALA A 364 -5.51 -5.01 -5.74
CA ALA A 364 -6.89 -5.42 -6.01
C ALA A 364 -7.86 -4.37 -5.45
N ALA A 365 -8.02 -3.27 -6.17
CA ALA A 365 -8.88 -2.14 -5.85
C ALA A 365 -10.13 -2.19 -6.73
N PRO A 366 -11.34 -2.39 -6.17
CA PRO A 366 -12.56 -2.63 -6.95
C PRO A 366 -12.92 -1.50 -7.93
N TRP A 367 -12.67 -0.25 -7.55
CA TRP A 367 -12.99 0.93 -8.36
C TRP A 367 -11.76 1.47 -9.09
N LEU A 368 -10.64 1.62 -8.38
CA LEU A 368 -9.43 2.22 -8.93
C LEU A 368 -8.78 1.34 -10.01
N ALA A 369 -8.70 0.02 -9.82
CA ALA A 369 -8.00 -0.83 -10.78
C ALA A 369 -8.65 -0.84 -12.18
N PRO A 370 -9.99 -0.95 -12.33
CA PRO A 370 -10.64 -0.78 -13.62
C PRO A 370 -10.50 0.65 -14.19
N TYR A 371 -10.54 1.67 -13.33
CA TYR A 371 -10.33 3.06 -13.74
C TYR A 371 -8.95 3.27 -14.35
N LEU A 372 -7.88 2.84 -13.67
CA LEU A 372 -6.52 2.95 -14.18
C LEU A 372 -6.31 2.13 -15.45
N ALA A 373 -6.91 0.93 -15.55
CA ALA A 373 -6.85 0.13 -16.76
C ALA A 373 -7.45 0.85 -17.98
N ARG A 374 -8.53 1.63 -17.79
CA ARG A 374 -9.11 2.49 -18.83
C ARG A 374 -8.16 3.62 -19.20
N VAL A 375 -7.62 4.34 -18.22
CA VAL A 375 -6.66 5.44 -18.44
C VAL A 375 -5.43 4.95 -19.21
N ASP A 376 -4.92 3.76 -18.88
CA ASP A 376 -3.77 3.15 -19.54
C ASP A 376 -4.01 2.84 -21.02
N VAL A 377 -5.24 2.52 -21.42
CA VAL A 377 -5.62 2.29 -22.81
C VAL A 377 -5.75 3.62 -23.57
N GLU A 378 -6.31 4.64 -22.91
CA GLU A 378 -6.54 5.97 -23.52
C GLU A 378 -5.24 6.78 -23.62
N GLN A 379 -4.29 6.57 -22.69
CA GLN A 379 -2.99 7.26 -22.64
C GLN A 379 -1.86 6.23 -22.49
N PRO A 380 -1.52 5.46 -23.54
CA PRO A 380 -0.41 4.55 -23.46
C PRO A 380 0.88 5.31 -23.14
N ALA A 381 1.63 4.84 -22.14
CA ALA A 381 2.88 5.45 -21.71
C ALA A 381 3.77 5.73 -22.93
N ALA A 382 4.22 6.96 -23.09
CA ALA A 382 5.11 7.35 -24.17
C ALA A 382 6.44 6.56 -24.01
N GLY A 383 6.64 5.54 -24.85
CA GLY A 383 7.90 4.83 -24.99
C GLY A 383 8.08 3.58 -24.13
N GLY A 384 7.24 2.59 -24.32
CA GLY A 384 7.49 1.20 -23.87
C GLY A 384 7.00 0.25 -24.95
N MET A 385 7.87 -0.09 -25.90
CA MET A 385 7.66 -1.24 -26.77
C MET A 385 7.53 -2.48 -25.87
N LEU A 386 6.40 -3.15 -25.90
CA LEU A 386 6.25 -4.47 -25.30
C LEU A 386 7.32 -5.38 -25.90
N PRO A 387 8.17 -6.03 -25.13
CA PRO A 387 9.03 -7.08 -25.68
C PRO A 387 8.14 -8.24 -26.13
N GLY A 388 8.30 -8.60 -27.37
CA GLY A 388 7.81 -9.66 -28.22
C GLY A 388 6.83 -10.69 -27.69
N GLN A 389 5.83 -10.86 -28.50
CA GLN A 389 4.99 -12.06 -28.61
C GLN A 389 5.82 -13.33 -28.69
#